data_3413feccc911b36e69858044186ccd46
#
_entry.id   3413feccc911b36e69858044186ccd46
#
_cell.length_a   1.000
_cell.length_b   1.000
_cell.length_c   1.000
_cell.angle_alpha   90.00
_cell.angle_beta   90.00
_cell.angle_gamma   90.00
#
_symmetry.space_group_name_H-M   'P 1'
#
loop_
_entity.id
_entity.type
_entity.pdbx_description
1 polymer ?
#
loop_
_entity_poly.entity_id
_entity_poly.type
_entity_poly.pdbx_seq_one_letter_code
_entity_poly.pdbx_strand_id
1 'polypeptide(L)'
;AKRRNLRVKGVLVTNPSNPLGTTLSRNELELLLTFIDAKGIHLISDEIYSGTVFNSPSFVSVMEVLMEKNYMKTEVWERVHIVYSLSKDLGLPGFRVGAIYSNDEMVVSAATKMSSFGLVSSQTQYLLSAMLSDKKFTKKYISENQKRLKKRHAMLVRGLKNAGISCLESNAGLFCWVDMRHLLSSNTFEAEIDLWKKIVYDVGLNISPGSSCHCNEPGWLRACFANMSEDTLNLAMRRMKAFVESTATNNPSHQTYQQSNTTSSKKKSFSKWVFRLSFNDRQ
;
A
#
# COMPACT_ATOMS: atom_id res chain seq x y z
N ALA A 1 -19.69 -14.26 0.42
CA ALA A 1 -20.93 -13.62 0.85
C ALA A 1 -22.11 -14.60 0.86
N LYS A 2 -22.45 -15.25 -0.25
CA LYS A 2 -23.60 -16.20 -0.32
C LYS A 2 -23.52 -17.32 0.74
N ARG A 3 -22.33 -17.92 0.98
CA ARG A 3 -22.16 -18.98 2.00
C ARG A 3 -22.39 -18.50 3.45
N ARG A 4 -22.27 -17.18 3.71
CA ARG A 4 -22.43 -16.58 5.04
C ARG A 4 -23.71 -15.76 5.15
N ASN A 5 -24.60 -15.81 4.19
CA ASN A 5 -25.84 -14.99 4.08
C ASN A 5 -25.58 -13.47 4.27
N LEU A 6 -24.43 -12.97 3.79
CA LEU A 6 -24.05 -11.58 3.92
C LEU A 6 -24.44 -10.78 2.67
N ARG A 7 -25.06 -9.61 2.89
CA ARG A 7 -25.33 -8.63 1.83
C ARG A 7 -24.12 -7.68 1.70
N VAL A 8 -23.30 -7.89 0.67
CA VAL A 8 -22.19 -6.98 0.34
C VAL A 8 -22.76 -5.65 -0.13
N LYS A 9 -22.33 -4.54 0.47
CA LYS A 9 -22.74 -3.18 0.14
C LYS A 9 -21.74 -2.44 -0.72
N GLY A 10 -20.46 -2.80 -0.62
CA GLY A 10 -19.41 -2.13 -1.38
C GLY A 10 -18.09 -2.86 -1.32
N VAL A 11 -17.14 -2.35 -2.10
CA VAL A 11 -15.74 -2.77 -2.13
C VAL A 11 -14.88 -1.56 -1.79
N LEU A 12 -13.88 -1.75 -0.92
CA LEU A 12 -12.86 -0.75 -0.67
C LEU A 12 -11.56 -1.20 -1.36
N VAL A 13 -10.97 -0.31 -2.14
CA VAL A 13 -9.71 -0.54 -2.85
C VAL A 13 -8.77 0.61 -2.54
N THR A 14 -7.55 0.30 -2.11
CA THR A 14 -6.47 1.28 -1.95
C THR A 14 -5.60 1.28 -3.21
N ASN A 15 -5.57 2.39 -3.92
CA ASN A 15 -4.79 2.57 -5.15
C ASN A 15 -4.04 3.90 -5.11
N PRO A 16 -2.71 3.92 -5.04
CA PRO A 16 -1.77 2.78 -4.99
C PRO A 16 -1.93 1.90 -3.75
N SER A 17 -1.66 0.60 -3.92
CA SER A 17 -1.95 -0.45 -2.94
C SER A 17 -1.06 -0.37 -1.70
N ASN A 18 -1.64 -0.52 -0.53
CA ASN A 18 -0.99 -0.85 0.73
C ASN A 18 -1.40 -2.30 1.09
N PRO A 19 -0.50 -3.27 1.23
CA PRO A 19 0.96 -3.14 1.43
C PRO A 19 1.83 -3.28 0.16
N LEU A 20 1.26 -3.47 -1.03
CA LEU A 20 2.00 -3.95 -2.21
C LEU A 20 2.87 -2.86 -2.87
N GLY A 21 2.49 -1.58 -2.78
CA GLY A 21 3.19 -0.48 -3.45
C GLY A 21 3.00 -0.46 -4.97
N THR A 22 1.89 -1.04 -5.45
CA THR A 22 1.54 -1.12 -6.88
C THR A 22 0.34 -0.23 -7.21
N THR A 23 0.27 0.22 -8.45
CA THR A 23 -0.90 0.95 -9.00
C THR A 23 -1.77 0.01 -9.82
N LEU A 24 -3.08 0.26 -9.80
CA LEU A 24 -4.01 -0.33 -10.76
C LEU A 24 -3.86 0.34 -12.13
N SER A 25 -3.90 -0.45 -13.17
CA SER A 25 -3.99 0.03 -14.55
C SER A 25 -5.39 0.56 -14.85
N ARG A 26 -5.48 1.39 -15.90
CA ARG A 26 -6.77 1.88 -16.42
C ARG A 26 -7.75 0.73 -16.71
N ASN A 27 -7.30 -0.33 -17.35
CA ASN A 27 -8.14 -1.49 -17.66
C ASN A 27 -8.66 -2.20 -16.40
N GLU A 28 -7.84 -2.32 -15.36
CA GLU A 28 -8.27 -2.91 -14.08
C GLU A 28 -9.31 -2.04 -13.38
N LEU A 29 -9.18 -0.70 -13.45
CA LEU A 29 -10.18 0.22 -12.94
C LEU A 29 -11.49 0.12 -13.74
N GLU A 30 -11.43 0.02 -15.07
CA GLU A 30 -12.63 -0.19 -15.92
C GLU A 30 -13.34 -1.50 -15.58
N LEU A 31 -12.61 -2.60 -15.41
CA LEU A 31 -13.17 -3.89 -14.99
C LEU A 31 -13.82 -3.80 -13.61
N LEU A 32 -13.19 -3.05 -12.68
CA LEU A 32 -13.74 -2.81 -11.36
C LEU A 32 -15.05 -2.03 -11.43
N LEU A 33 -15.10 -0.95 -12.21
CA LEU A 33 -16.32 -0.16 -12.41
C LEU A 33 -17.45 -0.99 -13.05
N THR A 34 -17.14 -1.79 -14.06
CA THR A 34 -18.09 -2.71 -14.68
C THR A 34 -18.64 -3.72 -13.66
N PHE A 35 -17.78 -4.23 -12.78
CA PHE A 35 -18.18 -5.13 -11.71
C PHE A 35 -19.10 -4.45 -10.68
N ILE A 36 -18.77 -3.23 -10.26
CA ILE A 36 -19.56 -2.43 -9.32
C ILE A 36 -20.96 -2.17 -9.90
N ASP A 37 -21.02 -1.79 -11.16
CA ASP A 37 -22.28 -1.54 -11.86
C ASP A 37 -23.15 -2.81 -11.93
N ALA A 38 -22.60 -3.90 -12.44
CA ALA A 38 -23.30 -5.18 -12.58
C ALA A 38 -23.80 -5.76 -11.23
N LYS A 39 -23.19 -5.35 -10.10
CA LYS A 39 -23.59 -5.79 -8.75
C LYS A 39 -24.45 -4.78 -8.01
N GLY A 40 -24.59 -3.57 -8.48
CA GLY A 40 -25.33 -2.50 -7.80
C GLY A 40 -24.75 -2.19 -6.42
N ILE A 41 -23.41 -2.17 -6.29
CA ILE A 41 -22.70 -1.94 -5.02
C ILE A 41 -21.79 -0.72 -5.11
N HIS A 42 -21.35 -0.20 -3.95
CA HIS A 42 -20.48 0.97 -3.88
C HIS A 42 -18.99 0.60 -4.06
N LEU A 43 -18.21 1.53 -4.58
CA LEU A 43 -16.75 1.52 -4.58
C LEU A 43 -16.24 2.66 -3.68
N ILE A 44 -15.39 2.32 -2.72
CA ILE A 44 -14.56 3.28 -1.98
C ILE A 44 -13.15 3.17 -2.52
N SER A 45 -12.69 4.19 -3.25
CA SER A 45 -11.31 4.28 -3.77
C SER A 45 -10.48 5.11 -2.79
N ASP A 46 -9.60 4.44 -2.06
CA ASP A 46 -8.63 5.12 -1.19
C ASP A 46 -7.39 5.48 -2.01
N GLU A 47 -7.28 6.75 -2.38
CA GLU A 47 -6.22 7.30 -3.25
C GLU A 47 -5.15 8.05 -2.46
N ILE A 48 -4.99 7.74 -1.17
CA ILE A 48 -4.09 8.43 -0.23
C ILE A 48 -2.61 8.42 -0.65
N TYR A 49 -2.21 7.49 -1.53
CA TYR A 49 -0.84 7.35 -2.03
C TYR A 49 -0.65 7.85 -3.47
N SER A 50 -1.63 8.54 -4.08
CA SER A 50 -1.62 8.97 -5.47
C SER A 50 -0.39 9.80 -5.86
N GLY A 51 0.06 10.69 -4.99
CA GLY A 51 1.27 11.51 -5.18
C GLY A 51 2.59 10.80 -4.89
N THR A 52 2.57 9.55 -4.42
CA THR A 52 3.79 8.78 -4.10
C THR A 52 4.32 7.93 -5.25
N VAL A 53 3.70 7.98 -6.43
CA VAL A 53 4.13 7.18 -7.59
C VAL A 53 5.46 7.73 -8.11
N PHE A 54 6.49 6.90 -8.13
CA PHE A 54 7.87 7.28 -8.47
C PHE A 54 8.43 6.53 -9.69
N ASN A 55 7.72 5.51 -10.19
CA ASN A 55 8.03 4.76 -11.41
C ASN A 55 6.77 4.51 -12.25
N SER A 56 6.97 4.09 -13.50
CA SER A 56 5.87 3.64 -14.37
C SER A 56 5.25 2.34 -13.86
N PRO A 57 3.94 2.13 -14.08
CA PRO A 57 3.01 3.05 -14.70
C PRO A 57 2.65 4.24 -13.78
N SER A 58 2.20 5.36 -14.38
CA SER A 58 1.68 6.51 -13.63
C SER A 58 0.36 6.16 -12.92
N PHE A 59 0.04 6.91 -11.88
CA PHE A 59 -1.25 6.81 -11.22
C PHE A 59 -2.39 7.25 -12.17
N VAL A 60 -3.49 6.51 -12.10
CA VAL A 60 -4.77 6.86 -12.72
C VAL A 60 -5.82 6.85 -11.61
N SER A 61 -6.52 7.96 -11.43
CA SER A 61 -7.65 8.04 -10.50
C SER A 61 -8.86 7.32 -11.10
N VAL A 62 -9.65 6.70 -10.22
CA VAL A 62 -10.94 6.14 -10.66
C VAL A 62 -11.85 7.21 -11.25
N MET A 63 -11.71 8.47 -10.81
CA MET A 63 -12.45 9.62 -11.35
C MET A 63 -12.11 9.88 -12.82
N GLU A 64 -10.84 9.78 -13.21
CA GLU A 64 -10.44 9.96 -14.62
C GLU A 64 -11.16 8.94 -15.52
N VAL A 65 -11.21 7.68 -15.07
CA VAL A 65 -11.89 6.61 -15.81
C VAL A 65 -13.39 6.85 -15.90
N LEU A 66 -14.02 7.28 -14.79
CA LEU A 66 -15.45 7.63 -14.78
C LEU A 66 -15.78 8.74 -15.77
N MET A 67 -14.97 9.80 -15.83
CA MET A 67 -15.19 10.94 -16.72
C MET A 67 -14.98 10.55 -18.19
N GLU A 68 -13.93 9.80 -18.50
CA GLU A 68 -13.62 9.37 -19.88
C GLU A 68 -14.66 8.40 -20.45
N LYS A 69 -15.20 7.52 -19.63
CA LYS A 69 -16.24 6.55 -20.02
C LYS A 69 -17.65 7.12 -19.95
N ASN A 70 -17.80 8.39 -19.66
CA ASN A 70 -19.08 9.12 -19.62
C ASN A 70 -20.11 8.56 -18.61
N TYR A 71 -19.61 8.03 -17.47
CA TYR A 71 -20.46 7.53 -16.39
C TYR A 71 -21.20 8.63 -15.61
N MET A 72 -20.97 9.93 -15.92
CA MET A 72 -21.46 11.08 -15.16
C MET A 72 -22.99 11.17 -15.00
N LYS A 73 -23.76 10.41 -15.76
CA LYS A 73 -25.23 10.39 -15.68
C LYS A 73 -25.78 8.99 -15.31
N THR A 74 -24.93 8.12 -14.81
CA THR A 74 -25.29 6.76 -14.44
C THR A 74 -25.30 6.58 -12.94
N GLU A 75 -25.97 5.56 -12.44
CA GLU A 75 -25.95 5.22 -11.01
C GLU A 75 -24.53 4.87 -10.48
N VAL A 76 -23.63 4.44 -11.37
CA VAL A 76 -22.23 4.18 -10.99
C VAL A 76 -21.54 5.43 -10.49
N TRP A 77 -21.86 6.60 -11.07
CA TRP A 77 -21.32 7.90 -10.65
C TRP A 77 -21.60 8.21 -9.18
N GLU A 78 -22.79 7.89 -8.70
CA GLU A 78 -23.19 8.09 -7.30
C GLU A 78 -22.63 7.00 -6.37
N ARG A 79 -22.26 5.83 -6.93
CA ARG A 79 -21.75 4.69 -6.13
C ARG A 79 -20.24 4.71 -5.95
N VAL A 80 -19.52 5.65 -6.55
CA VAL A 80 -18.04 5.75 -6.41
C VAL A 80 -17.69 6.89 -5.47
N HIS A 81 -16.92 6.56 -4.45
CA HIS A 81 -16.47 7.50 -3.42
C HIS A 81 -14.94 7.47 -3.36
N ILE A 82 -14.31 8.63 -3.39
CA ILE A 82 -12.86 8.76 -3.28
C ILE A 82 -12.51 9.25 -1.89
N VAL A 83 -11.53 8.62 -1.27
CA VAL A 83 -10.94 9.03 0.00
C VAL A 83 -9.50 9.46 -0.25
N TYR A 84 -9.15 10.61 0.28
CA TYR A 84 -7.81 11.17 0.17
C TYR A 84 -7.37 11.81 1.49
N SER A 85 -6.06 11.93 1.71
CA SER A 85 -5.52 12.61 2.88
C SER A 85 -4.14 13.21 2.56
N LEU A 86 -3.82 14.31 3.22
CA LEU A 86 -2.49 14.96 3.14
C LEU A 86 -1.40 14.16 3.89
N SER A 87 -1.78 13.10 4.59
CA SER A 87 -0.91 12.34 5.49
C SER A 87 0.27 11.67 4.79
N LYS A 88 0.10 11.22 3.54
CA LYS A 88 1.12 10.44 2.81
C LYS A 88 1.82 11.26 1.75
N ASP A 89 1.09 11.82 0.82
CA ASP A 89 1.64 12.57 -0.32
C ASP A 89 2.41 13.83 0.12
N LEU A 90 1.91 14.52 1.14
CA LEU A 90 2.54 15.71 1.69
C LEU A 90 3.31 15.46 3.00
N GLY A 91 3.28 14.22 3.53
CA GLY A 91 3.98 13.88 4.78
C GLY A 91 3.43 14.61 6.01
N LEU A 92 2.12 14.92 6.04
CA LEU A 92 1.45 15.69 7.09
C LEU A 92 0.46 14.84 7.94
N PRO A 93 0.85 13.66 8.46
CA PRO A 93 -0.09 12.81 9.20
C PRO A 93 -0.55 13.45 10.51
N GLY A 94 0.25 14.33 11.11
CA GLY A 94 -0.07 15.01 12.38
C GLY A 94 -1.17 16.07 12.25
N PHE A 95 -1.40 16.61 11.07
CA PHE A 95 -2.46 17.60 10.86
C PHE A 95 -3.87 17.02 10.81
N ARG A 96 -4.00 15.71 10.71
CA ARG A 96 -5.28 14.98 10.74
C ARG A 96 -6.29 15.46 9.70
N VAL A 97 -5.84 15.69 8.46
CA VAL A 97 -6.67 16.19 7.36
C VAL A 97 -6.91 15.10 6.34
N GLY A 98 -8.19 14.85 6.08
CA GLY A 98 -8.67 13.97 5.02
C GLY A 98 -9.83 14.61 4.27
N ALA A 99 -10.13 14.09 3.10
CA ALA A 99 -11.23 14.51 2.26
C ALA A 99 -11.96 13.28 1.72
N ILE A 100 -13.27 13.40 1.62
CA ILE A 100 -14.14 12.44 0.95
C ILE A 100 -14.77 13.18 -0.23
N TYR A 101 -14.64 12.61 -1.42
CA TYR A 101 -15.35 13.06 -2.60
C TYR A 101 -16.42 12.03 -2.98
N SER A 102 -17.64 12.48 -3.18
CA SER A 102 -18.77 11.67 -3.59
C SER A 102 -19.77 12.50 -4.38
N ASN A 103 -20.44 11.88 -5.33
CA ASN A 103 -21.58 12.49 -6.03
C ASN A 103 -22.94 12.05 -5.43
N ASP A 104 -22.94 11.19 -4.44
CA ASP A 104 -24.11 10.82 -3.64
C ASP A 104 -24.31 11.87 -2.53
N GLU A 105 -25.38 12.66 -2.64
CA GLU A 105 -25.71 13.72 -1.68
C GLU A 105 -25.97 13.17 -0.27
N MET A 106 -26.50 11.95 -0.14
CA MET A 106 -26.72 11.33 1.16
C MET A 106 -25.40 11.00 1.85
N VAL A 107 -24.43 10.48 1.09
CA VAL A 107 -23.06 10.22 1.59
C VAL A 107 -22.39 11.52 2.02
N VAL A 108 -22.49 12.58 1.20
CA VAL A 108 -21.91 13.89 1.51
C VAL A 108 -22.57 14.49 2.76
N SER A 109 -23.90 14.43 2.85
CA SER A 109 -24.64 14.92 4.03
C SER A 109 -24.24 14.17 5.29
N ALA A 110 -24.18 12.83 5.24
CA ALA A 110 -23.76 12.01 6.38
C ALA A 110 -22.32 12.32 6.80
N ALA A 111 -21.39 12.37 5.84
CA ALA A 111 -19.97 12.69 6.09
C ALA A 111 -19.83 14.10 6.71
N THR A 112 -20.57 15.08 6.22
CA THR A 112 -20.58 16.46 6.76
C THR A 112 -21.04 16.48 8.22
N LYS A 113 -22.10 15.76 8.57
CA LYS A 113 -22.57 15.66 9.96
C LYS A 113 -21.53 14.97 10.85
N MET A 114 -20.92 13.89 10.37
CA MET A 114 -19.88 13.17 11.11
C MET A 114 -18.58 13.96 11.25
N SER A 115 -18.25 14.82 10.31
CA SER A 115 -17.03 15.64 10.36
C SER A 115 -17.00 16.59 11.57
N SER A 116 -18.15 16.93 12.14
CA SER A 116 -18.23 17.75 13.36
C SER A 116 -17.52 17.12 14.56
N PHE A 117 -17.34 15.80 14.59
CA PHE A 117 -16.60 15.09 15.63
C PHE A 117 -15.07 15.08 15.42
N GLY A 118 -14.59 15.53 14.27
CA GLY A 118 -13.17 15.50 13.90
C GLY A 118 -12.75 16.75 13.13
N LEU A 119 -13.20 17.92 13.56
CA LEU A 119 -12.89 19.19 12.91
C LEU A 119 -11.40 19.48 12.91
N VAL A 120 -10.89 19.93 11.77
CA VAL A 120 -9.54 20.44 11.63
C VAL A 120 -9.48 21.83 12.27
N SER A 121 -8.46 22.09 13.11
CA SER A 121 -8.32 23.39 13.78
C SER A 121 -8.21 24.54 12.79
N SER A 122 -8.70 25.72 13.13
CA SER A 122 -8.64 26.91 12.26
C SER A 122 -7.22 27.29 11.89
N GLN A 123 -6.26 27.12 12.80
CA GLN A 123 -4.84 27.36 12.54
C GLN A 123 -4.31 26.40 11.47
N THR A 124 -4.63 25.10 11.59
CA THR A 124 -4.24 24.12 10.59
C THR A 124 -4.87 24.42 9.23
N GLN A 125 -6.15 24.78 9.20
CA GLN A 125 -6.85 25.17 7.96
C GLN A 125 -6.18 26.37 7.30
N TYR A 126 -5.84 27.40 8.05
CA TYR A 126 -5.16 28.60 7.56
C TYR A 126 -3.78 28.26 6.95
N LEU A 127 -2.94 27.52 7.68
CA LEU A 127 -1.63 27.09 7.19
C LEU A 127 -1.71 26.25 5.93
N LEU A 128 -2.63 25.29 5.88
CA LEU A 128 -2.84 24.44 4.72
C LEU A 128 -3.40 25.21 3.53
N SER A 129 -4.34 26.15 3.76
CA SER A 129 -4.86 27.02 2.71
C SER A 129 -3.75 27.83 2.06
N ALA A 130 -2.88 28.46 2.85
CA ALA A 130 -1.72 29.21 2.35
C ALA A 130 -0.78 28.32 1.54
N MET A 131 -0.43 27.13 2.07
CA MET A 131 0.47 26.19 1.41
C MET A 131 -0.11 25.64 0.10
N LEU A 132 -1.38 25.22 0.10
CA LEU A 132 -2.03 24.59 -1.06
C LEU A 132 -2.41 25.62 -2.14
N SER A 133 -2.59 26.88 -1.78
CA SER A 133 -2.81 27.98 -2.71
C SER A 133 -1.57 28.26 -3.58
N ASP A 134 -0.37 27.99 -3.06
CA ASP A 134 0.86 28.02 -3.85
C ASP A 134 1.00 26.73 -4.69
N LYS A 135 0.34 26.73 -5.84
CA LYS A 135 0.37 25.58 -6.77
C LYS A 135 1.78 25.24 -7.27
N LYS A 136 2.65 26.25 -7.39
CA LYS A 136 4.05 26.05 -7.82
C LYS A 136 4.85 25.32 -6.76
N PHE A 137 4.71 25.74 -5.51
CA PHE A 137 5.32 25.08 -4.37
C PHE A 137 4.82 23.63 -4.25
N THR A 138 3.51 23.42 -4.23
CA THR A 138 2.89 22.09 -4.06
C THR A 138 3.35 21.11 -5.16
N LYS A 139 3.36 21.56 -6.43
CA LYS A 139 3.85 20.74 -7.54
C LYS A 139 5.33 20.39 -7.40
N LYS A 140 6.16 21.36 -7.01
CA LYS A 140 7.60 21.14 -6.77
C LYS A 140 7.84 20.19 -5.61
N TYR A 141 7.07 20.32 -4.52
CA TYR A 141 7.15 19.46 -3.35
C TYR A 141 6.86 17.99 -3.72
N ILE A 142 5.74 17.72 -4.40
CA ILE A 142 5.38 16.36 -4.81
C ILE A 142 6.46 15.77 -5.72
N SER A 143 6.93 16.54 -6.72
CA SER A 143 7.98 16.07 -7.63
C SER A 143 9.28 15.73 -6.90
N GLU A 144 9.69 16.56 -5.93
CA GLU A 144 10.89 16.30 -5.12
C GLU A 144 10.70 15.09 -4.20
N ASN A 145 9.51 14.94 -3.60
CA ASN A 145 9.16 13.77 -2.80
C ASN A 145 9.26 12.48 -3.62
N GLN A 146 8.70 12.45 -4.83
CA GLN A 146 8.79 11.31 -5.74
C GLN A 146 10.24 10.93 -6.07
N LYS A 147 11.12 11.91 -6.33
CA LYS A 147 12.55 11.67 -6.57
C LYS A 147 13.23 11.02 -5.37
N ARG A 148 12.95 11.52 -4.16
CA ARG A 148 13.50 10.98 -2.92
C ARG A 148 12.97 9.57 -2.63
N LEU A 149 11.68 9.32 -2.87
CA LEU A 149 11.08 7.99 -2.75
C LEU A 149 11.74 7.01 -3.72
N LYS A 150 11.88 7.37 -4.99
CA LYS A 150 12.56 6.54 -5.99
C LYS A 150 13.98 6.15 -5.57
N LYS A 151 14.76 7.11 -5.09
CA LYS A 151 16.14 6.89 -4.63
C LYS A 151 16.18 5.89 -3.46
N ARG A 152 15.37 6.13 -2.42
CA ARG A 152 15.34 5.26 -1.23
C ARG A 152 14.78 3.88 -1.52
N HIS A 153 13.77 3.79 -2.38
CA HIS A 153 13.25 2.51 -2.86
C HIS A 153 14.35 1.69 -3.54
N ALA A 154 15.10 2.29 -4.48
CA ALA A 154 16.20 1.62 -5.16
C ALA A 154 17.31 1.18 -4.19
N MET A 155 17.59 1.97 -3.14
CA MET A 155 18.56 1.60 -2.09
C MET A 155 18.05 0.40 -1.28
N LEU A 156 16.78 0.40 -0.86
CA LEU A 156 16.18 -0.72 -0.12
C LEU A 156 16.21 -2.00 -0.96
N VAL A 157 15.70 -1.96 -2.19
CA VAL A 157 15.63 -3.13 -3.08
C VAL A 157 17.02 -3.72 -3.33
N ARG A 158 18.03 -2.87 -3.60
CA ARG A 158 19.41 -3.32 -3.76
C ARG A 158 19.96 -3.93 -2.47
N GLY A 159 19.69 -3.33 -1.32
CA GLY A 159 20.13 -3.84 -0.02
C GLY A 159 19.51 -5.19 0.31
N LEU A 160 18.21 -5.36 0.07
CA LEU A 160 17.50 -6.64 0.23
C LEU A 160 18.07 -7.71 -0.71
N LYS A 161 18.26 -7.39 -1.99
CA LYS A 161 18.85 -8.30 -2.96
C LYS A 161 20.25 -8.76 -2.53
N ASN A 162 21.09 -7.86 -2.02
CA ASN A 162 22.43 -8.17 -1.51
C ASN A 162 22.39 -9.05 -0.24
N ALA A 163 21.28 -9.07 0.47
CA ALA A 163 21.01 -9.95 1.61
C ALA A 163 20.32 -11.27 1.18
N GLY A 164 20.12 -11.54 -0.11
CA GLY A 164 19.40 -12.72 -0.58
C GLY A 164 17.89 -12.68 -0.38
N ILE A 165 17.33 -11.50 -0.12
CA ILE A 165 15.90 -11.30 0.11
C ILE A 165 15.27 -10.68 -1.14
N SER A 166 14.17 -11.24 -1.61
CA SER A 166 13.37 -10.69 -2.70
C SER A 166 12.24 -9.81 -2.19
N CYS A 167 11.71 -8.96 -3.07
CA CYS A 167 10.51 -8.18 -2.80
C CYS A 167 9.64 -8.10 -4.06
N LEU A 168 8.35 -7.83 -3.85
CA LEU A 168 7.44 -7.55 -4.94
C LEU A 168 7.88 -6.27 -5.66
N GLU A 169 7.85 -6.30 -6.98
CA GLU A 169 8.10 -5.10 -7.79
C GLU A 169 7.03 -4.06 -7.51
N SER A 170 7.44 -2.84 -7.18
CA SER A 170 6.57 -1.75 -6.79
C SER A 170 6.95 -0.44 -7.46
N ASN A 171 5.97 0.43 -7.70
CA ASN A 171 6.16 1.71 -8.38
C ASN A 171 5.66 2.91 -7.58
N ALA A 172 5.08 2.66 -6.40
CA ALA A 172 4.44 3.67 -5.57
C ALA A 172 4.52 3.34 -4.07
N GLY A 173 3.99 4.22 -3.24
CA GLY A 173 3.91 4.02 -1.80
C GLY A 173 5.19 4.39 -1.06
N LEU A 174 5.23 4.01 0.21
CA LEU A 174 6.29 4.36 1.16
C LEU A 174 7.05 3.13 1.66
N PHE A 175 6.74 1.95 1.10
CA PHE A 175 7.17 0.63 1.59
C PHE A 175 7.32 -0.36 0.44
N CYS A 176 8.06 -1.45 0.72
CA CYS A 176 8.15 -2.65 -0.11
C CYS A 176 7.48 -3.83 0.57
N TRP A 177 6.88 -4.71 -0.22
CA TRP A 177 6.38 -6.01 0.20
C TRP A 177 7.47 -7.05 0.01
N VAL A 178 8.02 -7.54 1.12
CA VAL A 178 9.28 -8.30 1.17
C VAL A 178 9.00 -9.77 1.41
N ASP A 179 9.62 -10.63 0.62
CA ASP A 179 9.51 -12.08 0.72
C ASP A 179 10.61 -12.65 1.61
N MET A 180 10.26 -13.02 2.81
CA MET A 180 11.16 -13.66 3.78
C MET A 180 10.76 -15.11 4.09
N ARG A 181 9.94 -15.74 3.24
CA ARG A 181 9.44 -17.10 3.45
C ARG A 181 10.56 -18.13 3.61
N HIS A 182 11.68 -17.93 2.93
CA HIS A 182 12.85 -18.78 3.02
C HIS A 182 13.59 -18.72 4.38
N LEU A 183 13.28 -17.72 5.21
CA LEU A 183 13.86 -17.56 6.56
C LEU A 183 12.95 -18.13 7.66
N LEU A 184 11.76 -18.61 7.32
CA LEU A 184 10.85 -19.21 8.28
C LEU A 184 11.36 -20.58 8.72
N SER A 185 11.18 -20.90 10.00
CA SER A 185 11.44 -22.25 10.54
C SER A 185 10.38 -23.27 10.09
N SER A 186 9.16 -22.81 9.83
CA SER A 186 8.04 -23.58 9.28
C SER A 186 7.08 -22.66 8.54
N ASN A 187 6.25 -23.22 7.65
CA ASN A 187 5.29 -22.41 6.87
C ASN A 187 4.02 -22.09 7.68
N THR A 188 4.19 -21.36 8.80
CA THR A 188 3.10 -20.98 9.71
C THR A 188 3.20 -19.50 10.10
N PHE A 189 2.08 -18.93 10.56
CA PHE A 189 2.06 -17.54 11.04
C PHE A 189 2.79 -17.39 12.39
N GLU A 190 2.85 -18.43 13.20
CA GLU A 190 3.66 -18.44 14.41
C GLU A 190 5.14 -18.26 14.08
N ALA A 191 5.65 -18.99 13.08
CA ALA A 191 7.03 -18.84 12.61
C ALA A 191 7.28 -17.44 11.98
N GLU A 192 6.29 -16.81 11.32
CA GLU A 192 6.39 -15.43 10.86
C GLU A 192 6.57 -14.45 12.02
N ILE A 193 5.76 -14.62 13.08
CA ILE A 193 5.86 -13.76 14.27
C ILE A 193 7.19 -13.97 14.99
N ASP A 194 7.70 -15.18 15.06
CA ASP A 194 9.00 -15.47 15.68
C ASP A 194 10.16 -14.88 14.85
N LEU A 195 10.11 -14.97 13.52
CA LEU A 195 11.04 -14.28 12.64
C LEU A 195 10.95 -12.76 12.82
N TRP A 196 9.75 -12.21 12.87
CA TRP A 196 9.53 -10.78 13.08
C TRP A 196 10.12 -10.32 14.44
N LYS A 197 9.92 -11.07 15.52
CA LYS A 197 10.53 -10.78 16.83
C LYS A 197 12.06 -10.72 16.74
N LYS A 198 12.69 -11.70 16.08
CA LYS A 198 14.15 -11.71 15.87
C LYS A 198 14.60 -10.45 15.10
N ILE A 199 13.89 -10.08 14.04
CA ILE A 199 14.20 -8.86 13.28
C ILE A 199 14.08 -7.61 14.17
N VAL A 200 13.08 -7.53 15.03
CA VAL A 200 12.90 -6.38 15.93
C VAL A 200 13.95 -6.35 17.04
N TYR A 201 14.17 -7.48 17.73
CA TYR A 201 15.01 -7.48 18.93
C TYR A 201 16.49 -7.70 18.64
N ASP A 202 16.86 -8.55 17.69
CA ASP A 202 18.26 -8.90 17.41
C ASP A 202 18.85 -8.00 16.33
N VAL A 203 18.07 -7.66 15.29
CA VAL A 203 18.52 -6.78 14.19
C VAL A 203 18.25 -5.30 14.49
N GLY A 204 17.26 -5.00 15.34
CA GLY A 204 16.85 -3.65 15.68
C GLY A 204 16.09 -2.94 14.55
N LEU A 205 15.30 -3.69 13.76
CA LEU A 205 14.51 -3.16 12.66
C LEU A 205 13.03 -3.39 12.89
N ASN A 206 12.25 -2.30 12.97
CA ASN A 206 10.80 -2.38 13.08
C ASN A 206 10.18 -2.44 11.68
N ILE A 207 9.81 -3.64 11.25
CA ILE A 207 9.06 -3.90 10.01
C ILE A 207 7.70 -4.53 10.38
N SER A 208 6.72 -4.47 9.48
CA SER A 208 5.38 -5.00 9.78
C SER A 208 5.25 -6.45 9.28
N PRO A 209 4.80 -7.41 10.10
CA PRO A 209 4.52 -8.77 9.64
C PRO A 209 3.33 -8.77 8.68
N GLY A 210 3.30 -9.73 7.75
CA GLY A 210 2.26 -9.84 6.73
C GLY A 210 0.89 -10.16 7.29
N SER A 211 0.84 -10.92 8.39
CA SER A 211 -0.39 -11.19 9.13
C SER A 211 -1.11 -9.92 9.59
N SER A 212 -0.37 -8.87 9.98
CA SER A 212 -0.96 -7.56 10.32
C SER A 212 -1.54 -6.81 9.11
N CYS A 213 -1.17 -7.22 7.91
CA CYS A 213 -1.74 -6.74 6.64
C CYS A 213 -2.75 -7.73 6.05
N HIS A 214 -3.23 -8.69 6.83
CA HIS A 214 -4.17 -9.75 6.41
C HIS A 214 -3.64 -10.60 5.25
N CYS A 215 -2.34 -10.83 5.16
CA CYS A 215 -1.75 -11.75 4.21
C CYS A 215 -2.17 -13.19 4.53
N ASN A 216 -2.40 -13.99 3.48
CA ASN A 216 -2.80 -15.40 3.62
C ASN A 216 -1.63 -16.36 3.68
N GLU A 217 -0.45 -15.88 3.31
CA GLU A 217 0.78 -16.65 3.31
C GLU A 217 1.72 -16.06 4.35
N PRO A 218 2.24 -16.87 5.29
CA PRO A 218 3.22 -16.41 6.25
C PRO A 218 4.54 -16.09 5.58
N GLY A 219 5.32 -15.17 6.18
CA GLY A 219 6.66 -14.83 5.75
C GLY A 219 6.77 -13.67 4.76
N TRP A 220 5.65 -13.05 4.44
CA TRP A 220 5.65 -11.74 3.79
C TRP A 220 5.70 -10.64 4.85
N LEU A 221 6.54 -9.61 4.64
CA LEU A 221 6.67 -8.49 5.56
C LEU A 221 6.65 -7.16 4.79
N ARG A 222 6.15 -6.11 5.44
CA ARG A 222 6.13 -4.75 4.87
C ARG A 222 7.27 -3.92 5.46
N ALA A 223 8.26 -3.56 4.64
CA ALA A 223 9.38 -2.71 5.01
C ALA A 223 9.16 -1.27 4.52
N CYS A 224 9.10 -0.29 5.43
CA CYS A 224 9.01 1.13 5.10
C CYS A 224 10.42 1.70 4.82
N PHE A 225 10.54 2.52 3.75
CA PHE A 225 11.80 3.17 3.38
C PHE A 225 11.73 4.71 3.41
N ALA A 226 10.53 5.27 3.57
CA ALA A 226 10.30 6.69 3.31
C ALA A 226 10.68 7.61 4.46
N ASN A 227 10.63 7.13 5.71
CA ASN A 227 10.73 7.94 6.92
C ASN A 227 12.10 7.90 7.61
N MET A 228 13.15 7.48 6.91
CA MET A 228 14.50 7.39 7.46
C MET A 228 15.52 8.07 6.54
N SER A 229 16.70 8.43 7.09
CA SER A 229 17.82 8.92 6.29
C SER A 229 18.41 7.82 5.41
N GLU A 230 19.18 8.21 4.40
CA GLU A 230 19.90 7.26 3.55
C GLU A 230 20.92 6.45 4.33
N ASP A 231 21.60 7.09 5.30
CA ASP A 231 22.59 6.42 6.16
C ASP A 231 21.92 5.38 7.07
N THR A 232 20.76 5.74 7.64
CA THR A 232 19.95 4.80 8.43
C THR A 232 19.51 3.62 7.59
N LEU A 233 19.09 3.85 6.35
CA LEU A 233 18.68 2.79 5.44
C LEU A 233 19.86 1.88 5.08
N ASN A 234 21.03 2.43 4.79
CA ASN A 234 22.26 1.67 4.54
C ASN A 234 22.67 0.83 5.77
N LEU A 235 22.56 1.39 6.97
CA LEU A 235 22.83 0.66 8.21
C LEU A 235 21.85 -0.50 8.38
N ALA A 236 20.54 -0.24 8.15
CA ALA A 236 19.51 -1.27 8.23
C ALA A 236 19.79 -2.44 7.26
N MET A 237 20.22 -2.15 6.05
CA MET A 237 20.54 -3.18 5.06
C MET A 237 21.78 -3.98 5.42
N ARG A 238 22.81 -3.35 6.00
CA ARG A 238 23.99 -4.09 6.52
C ARG A 238 23.61 -5.03 7.66
N ARG A 239 22.77 -4.58 8.61
CA ARG A 239 22.28 -5.41 9.71
C ARG A 239 21.43 -6.58 9.22
N MET A 240 20.53 -6.32 8.27
CA MET A 240 19.70 -7.38 7.67
C MET A 240 20.55 -8.42 6.95
N LYS A 241 21.57 -8.00 6.20
CA LYS A 241 22.50 -8.91 5.54
C LYS A 241 23.23 -9.81 6.54
N ALA A 242 23.82 -9.22 7.59
CA ALA A 242 24.51 -9.97 8.65
C ALA A 242 23.56 -10.98 9.34
N PHE A 243 22.33 -10.61 9.59
CA PHE A 243 21.32 -11.50 10.16
C PHE A 243 21.04 -12.70 9.26
N VAL A 244 20.84 -12.49 7.95
CA VAL A 244 20.58 -13.58 7.01
C VAL A 244 21.80 -14.53 6.91
N GLU A 245 23.01 -13.98 6.84
CA GLU A 245 24.25 -14.75 6.81
C GLU A 245 24.43 -15.60 8.07
N SER A 246 24.13 -15.06 9.25
CA SER A 246 24.20 -15.81 10.52
C SER A 246 23.14 -16.92 10.62
N THR A 247 21.97 -16.71 10.03
CA THR A 247 20.90 -17.71 10.02
C THR A 247 21.24 -18.86 9.06
N ALA A 248 21.90 -18.58 7.96
CA ALA A 248 22.34 -19.59 6.98
C ALA A 248 23.45 -20.51 7.54
N THR A 249 24.37 -19.97 8.35
CA THR A 249 25.43 -20.76 8.96
C THR A 249 24.92 -21.70 10.06
N ASN A 250 23.85 -21.33 10.75
CA ASN A 250 23.25 -22.11 11.82
C ASN A 250 22.26 -23.21 11.32
N ASN A 251 21.95 -23.27 10.03
CA ASN A 251 21.00 -24.23 9.46
C ASN A 251 21.47 -24.74 8.08
N PRO A 252 22.38 -25.75 8.02
CA PRO A 252 22.96 -26.26 6.77
C PRO A 252 21.96 -26.80 5.74
N SER A 253 20.73 -27.12 6.15
CA SER A 253 19.67 -27.63 5.26
C SER A 253 19.12 -26.59 4.28
N HIS A 254 19.43 -25.30 4.44
CA HIS A 254 18.97 -24.22 3.54
C HIS A 254 19.82 -24.00 2.28
N GLN A 255 21.01 -24.65 2.16
CA GLN A 255 21.87 -24.48 0.98
C GLN A 255 21.32 -25.11 -0.31
N THR A 256 20.40 -26.05 -0.21
CA THR A 256 19.84 -26.79 -1.36
C THR A 256 18.74 -26.02 -2.11
N TYR A 257 18.14 -25.00 -1.52
CA TYR A 257 17.06 -24.21 -2.15
C TYR A 257 17.54 -23.11 -3.11
N GLN A 258 18.81 -22.70 -3.02
CA GLN A 258 19.33 -21.61 -3.87
C GLN A 258 19.75 -22.06 -5.28
N GLN A 259 19.99 -23.35 -5.50
CA GLN A 259 20.42 -23.83 -6.82
C GLN A 259 19.29 -24.24 -7.77
N SER A 260 18.05 -24.38 -7.31
CA SER A 260 16.92 -24.82 -8.15
C SER A 260 16.07 -23.72 -8.76
N ASN A 261 16.31 -22.43 -8.42
CA ASN A 261 15.47 -21.32 -8.87
C ASN A 261 16.05 -20.50 -10.05
N THR A 262 17.14 -20.94 -10.70
CA THR A 262 17.72 -20.22 -11.85
C THR A 262 17.18 -20.65 -13.21
N THR A 263 16.29 -21.63 -13.27
CA THR A 263 15.67 -22.07 -14.52
C THR A 263 14.18 -22.28 -14.33
N SER A 264 13.41 -21.26 -14.53
CA SER A 264 12.02 -21.23 -15.02
C SER A 264 11.24 -20.00 -14.53
N SER A 265 11.49 -18.86 -15.13
CA SER A 265 10.56 -17.73 -15.02
C SER A 265 9.37 -17.94 -15.95
N LYS A 266 8.45 -18.81 -15.59
CA LYS A 266 7.09 -18.75 -16.14
C LYS A 266 6.35 -17.66 -15.37
N LYS A 267 6.07 -16.51 -16.04
CA LYS A 267 5.15 -15.48 -15.60
C LYS A 267 3.80 -16.13 -15.27
N LYS A 268 3.58 -16.47 -14.00
CA LYS A 268 2.25 -16.77 -13.51
C LYS A 268 1.56 -15.44 -13.29
N SER A 269 0.52 -15.19 -14.07
CA SER A 269 -0.36 -14.03 -13.96
C SER A 269 -0.83 -13.85 -12.53
N PHE A 270 -0.47 -12.71 -11.92
CA PHE A 270 -0.84 -12.29 -10.56
C PHE A 270 -2.30 -11.83 -10.44
N SER A 271 -3.12 -12.03 -11.48
CA SER A 271 -4.52 -11.61 -11.53
C SER A 271 -5.45 -12.26 -10.49
N LYS A 272 -4.96 -13.23 -9.70
CA LYS A 272 -5.79 -13.93 -8.69
C LYS A 272 -5.80 -13.28 -7.30
N TRP A 273 -5.02 -12.22 -7.04
CA TRP A 273 -4.79 -11.67 -5.70
C TRP A 273 -5.53 -10.37 -5.39
N VAL A 274 -6.26 -9.78 -6.34
CA VAL A 274 -6.80 -8.41 -6.22
C VAL A 274 -8.06 -8.31 -5.36
N PHE A 275 -8.78 -9.38 -5.06
CA PHE A 275 -10.05 -9.29 -4.35
C PHE A 275 -10.13 -10.17 -3.10
N ARG A 276 -9.76 -9.61 -1.96
CA ARG A 276 -10.17 -10.15 -0.66
C ARG A 276 -10.93 -9.10 0.15
N LEU A 277 -12.19 -9.43 0.46
CA LEU A 277 -13.04 -8.68 1.36
C LEU A 277 -12.54 -8.88 2.80
N SER A 278 -12.06 -7.81 3.46
CA SER A 278 -11.81 -7.82 4.90
C SER A 278 -13.14 -7.61 5.62
N PHE A 279 -13.55 -8.58 6.41
CA PHE A 279 -14.62 -8.43 7.38
C PHE A 279 -13.98 -8.37 8.77
N ASN A 280 -14.17 -7.26 9.48
CA ASN A 280 -13.89 -7.20 10.90
C ASN A 280 -15.04 -7.93 11.63
N ASP A 281 -14.75 -9.11 12.19
CA ASP A 281 -15.56 -9.68 13.25
C ASP A 281 -15.25 -8.91 14.54
N ARG A 282 -16.06 -7.91 14.85
CA ARG A 282 -16.25 -7.47 16.24
C ARG A 282 -17.71 -7.81 16.60
N GLN A 283 -17.82 -8.69 17.57
CA GLN A 283 -19.01 -8.85 18.37
C GLN A 283 -19.31 -7.56 19.15
#